data_4827124a99c21487d7b2b876921b92b3
#
_entry.id   4827124a99c21487d7b2b876921b92b3
#
_cell.length_a   1.000
_cell.length_b   1.000
_cell.length_c   1.000
_cell.angle_alpha   90.00
_cell.angle_beta   90.00
_cell.angle_gamma   90.00
#
_symmetry.space_group_name_H-M   'P 1'
#
loop_
_entity.id
_entity.type
_entity.pdbx_description
1 polymer ?
#
loop_
_entity_poly.entity_id
_entity_poly.type
_entity_poly.pdbx_seq_one_letter_code
_entity_poly.pdbx_strand_id
1 'polypeptide(L)'
;YNIPLILLAVALFAGSTQLALEKRVLSNYFGNIAFAYEDYGYPYCLATTIFNTGISCPRDYSEKEIKRIEKTEKNLPETQEEKRPNILFLQLESFFDPTLVNYLNISEDPIPTFRKLMKEYSSGYYKVPSVGAGTANTEFESITGMSMHYFGPGEYPYKSILKETTCESVPYVLKNLGYSTHAVHNNEANFYGRRSVFPNLGFDTFTSEEYMADENLQNPLGWVKDSVLTDEIIKCLDSTDSPDYVYTISVQGHGDYPSEPILDNPSITVSGSPTDELNCKWEYYVNQIHEMDQFVKELTDALADYPEDVILVMYGDHLPTMGLTVEDLKNKYLFQTEYVIWDNMGLTKKDENLASYQIAAEVLDRVGIHEGTIMKYHQARRNTKNYQVDLETLQYDVLYGQRYAYGGENPFERMKMRMGLYDVTLDSIRLVSDTDWTYYIQGTNFTPSSQVKLNGEWYDTAYVSPNMLVISGTELSDFDRLAVVQRSNSSTRKALSKSFDRAVYALYDSQWKVNSR
;
A
#
# COMPACT_ATOMS: atom_id res chain seq x y z
N TYR A 1 47.99 3.78 -14.27
CA TYR A 1 49.18 3.07 -13.71
C TYR A 1 48.91 2.40 -12.35
N ASN A 2 47.75 2.59 -11.72
CA ASN A 2 47.43 2.00 -10.40
C ASN A 2 46.35 0.93 -10.46
N ILE A 3 46.00 0.40 -11.64
CA ILE A 3 44.93 -0.62 -11.81
C ILE A 3 45.18 -1.86 -10.93
N PRO A 4 46.39 -2.45 -10.84
CA PRO A 4 46.63 -3.59 -9.96
C PRO A 4 46.41 -3.28 -8.48
N LEU A 5 46.77 -2.06 -8.06
CA LEU A 5 46.60 -1.61 -6.68
C LEU A 5 45.13 -1.39 -6.33
N ILE A 6 44.35 -0.84 -7.28
CA ILE A 6 42.88 -0.68 -7.13
C ILE A 6 42.21 -2.06 -7.07
N LEU A 7 42.57 -2.98 -7.95
CA LEU A 7 42.04 -4.35 -7.95
C LEU A 7 42.36 -5.08 -6.63
N LEU A 8 43.59 -4.93 -6.12
CA LEU A 8 43.97 -5.49 -4.83
C LEU A 8 43.15 -4.87 -3.68
N ALA A 9 42.98 -3.55 -3.67
CA ALA A 9 42.16 -2.86 -2.65
C ALA A 9 40.70 -3.32 -2.68
N VAL A 10 40.10 -3.46 -3.86
CA VAL A 10 38.74 -3.97 -4.05
C VAL A 10 38.63 -5.42 -3.57
N ALA A 11 39.62 -6.28 -3.91
CA ALA A 11 39.62 -7.68 -3.47
C ALA A 11 39.76 -7.81 -1.94
N LEU A 12 40.62 -6.98 -1.31
CA LEU A 12 40.78 -6.94 0.13
C LEU A 12 39.50 -6.45 0.84
N PHE A 13 38.87 -5.40 0.28
CA PHE A 13 37.62 -4.89 0.80
C PHE A 13 36.51 -5.93 0.69
N ALA A 14 36.31 -6.55 -0.47
CA ALA A 14 35.33 -7.60 -0.67
C ALA A 14 35.57 -8.82 0.25
N GLY A 15 36.81 -9.28 0.37
CA GLY A 15 37.15 -10.42 1.23
C GLY A 15 36.95 -10.11 2.72
N SER A 16 37.32 -8.90 3.18
CA SER A 16 37.10 -8.49 4.57
C SER A 16 35.62 -8.31 4.88
N THR A 17 34.85 -7.78 3.95
CA THR A 17 33.39 -7.63 4.08
C THR A 17 32.71 -8.99 4.18
N GLN A 18 33.07 -9.94 3.29
CA GLN A 18 32.52 -11.28 3.32
C GLN A 18 32.81 -11.98 4.67
N LEU A 19 34.06 -11.87 5.16
CA LEU A 19 34.42 -12.43 6.45
C LEU A 19 33.65 -11.78 7.61
N ALA A 20 33.42 -10.47 7.56
CA ALA A 20 32.66 -9.74 8.58
C ALA A 20 31.17 -10.12 8.58
N LEU A 21 30.57 -10.38 7.41
CA LEU A 21 29.21 -10.93 7.28
C LEU A 21 29.12 -12.36 7.86
N GLU A 22 30.07 -13.23 7.51
CA GLU A 22 30.12 -14.59 8.06
C GLU A 22 30.28 -14.62 9.58
N LYS A 23 31.01 -13.67 10.14
CA LYS A 23 31.21 -13.51 11.57
C LYS A 23 30.09 -12.72 12.25
N ARG A 24 29.08 -12.27 11.51
CA ARG A 24 27.97 -11.43 11.99
C ARG A 24 28.40 -10.11 12.65
N VAL A 25 29.54 -9.57 12.26
CA VAL A 25 30.02 -8.23 12.64
C VAL A 25 29.31 -7.16 11.81
N LEU A 26 29.02 -7.48 10.54
CA LEU A 26 28.19 -6.68 9.65
C LEU A 26 26.85 -7.38 9.40
N SER A 27 25.81 -6.59 9.17
CA SER A 27 24.52 -7.09 8.70
C SER A 27 24.32 -6.72 7.23
N ASN A 28 23.69 -7.60 6.48
CA ASN A 28 23.17 -7.32 5.14
C ASN A 28 21.67 -7.01 5.14
N TYR A 29 21.04 -7.00 6.30
CA TYR A 29 19.66 -6.58 6.48
C TYR A 29 19.63 -5.17 7.10
N PHE A 30 18.98 -4.24 6.42
CA PHE A 30 18.80 -2.86 6.86
C PHE A 30 17.31 -2.56 6.99
N GLY A 31 16.78 -2.59 8.19
CA GLY A 31 15.40 -2.21 8.45
C GLY A 31 15.12 -0.72 8.18
N ASN A 32 16.15 0.10 8.32
CA ASN A 32 16.16 1.50 7.89
C ASN A 32 17.53 1.81 7.30
N ILE A 33 17.57 2.26 6.05
CA ILE A 33 18.82 2.49 5.33
C ILE A 33 19.60 3.69 5.89
N ALA A 34 18.94 4.70 6.45
CA ALA A 34 19.61 5.85 7.06
C ALA A 34 20.43 5.41 8.29
N PHE A 35 19.84 4.60 9.17
CA PHE A 35 20.55 4.03 10.33
C PHE A 35 21.69 3.11 9.90
N ALA A 36 21.50 2.35 8.81
CA ALA A 36 22.57 1.52 8.29
C ALA A 36 23.78 2.35 7.80
N TYR A 37 23.54 3.52 7.19
CA TYR A 37 24.64 4.43 6.81
C TYR A 37 25.38 5.00 8.02
N GLU A 38 24.70 5.27 9.12
CA GLU A 38 25.29 5.72 10.38
C GLU A 38 26.13 4.59 11.01
N ASP A 39 25.59 3.36 11.08
CA ASP A 39 26.21 2.23 11.75
C ASP A 39 27.38 1.62 10.95
N TYR A 40 27.23 1.49 9.63
CA TYR A 40 28.17 0.73 8.78
C TYR A 40 28.94 1.60 7.77
N GLY A 41 28.55 2.85 7.60
CA GLY A 41 29.19 3.82 6.70
C GLY A 41 28.82 3.66 5.23
N TYR A 42 28.99 4.77 4.49
CA TYR A 42 28.56 4.90 3.08
C TYR A 42 29.12 3.83 2.13
N PRO A 43 30.44 3.50 2.13
CA PRO A 43 30.98 2.56 1.14
C PRO A 43 30.39 1.15 1.27
N TYR A 44 30.16 0.69 2.49
CA TYR A 44 29.59 -0.63 2.74
C TYR A 44 28.12 -0.67 2.32
N CYS A 45 27.32 0.28 2.77
CA CYS A 45 25.90 0.34 2.46
C CYS A 45 25.66 0.48 0.95
N LEU A 46 26.40 1.37 0.27
CA LEU A 46 26.31 1.52 -1.17
C LEU A 46 26.68 0.24 -1.92
N ALA A 47 27.79 -0.40 -1.55
CA ALA A 47 28.20 -1.65 -2.15
C ALA A 47 27.14 -2.75 -1.94
N THR A 48 26.62 -2.86 -0.72
CA THR A 48 25.62 -3.88 -0.38
C THR A 48 24.31 -3.66 -1.14
N THR A 49 23.83 -2.43 -1.28
CA THR A 49 22.61 -2.11 -2.04
C THR A 49 22.76 -2.33 -3.55
N ILE A 50 23.96 -2.22 -4.10
CA ILE A 50 24.22 -2.46 -5.53
C ILE A 50 24.39 -3.95 -5.84
N PHE A 51 25.11 -4.69 -4.99
CA PHE A 51 25.53 -6.06 -5.28
C PHE A 51 24.65 -7.15 -4.65
N ASN A 52 23.88 -6.83 -3.61
CA ASN A 52 22.97 -7.77 -2.96
C ASN A 52 21.51 -7.35 -3.24
N THR A 53 21.06 -7.53 -4.47
CA THR A 53 19.66 -7.34 -4.86
C THR A 53 18.94 -8.68 -4.94
N GLY A 54 17.65 -8.68 -4.62
CA GLY A 54 16.84 -9.89 -4.62
C GLY A 54 17.14 -10.82 -3.44
N ILE A 55 16.73 -12.05 -3.58
CA ILE A 55 16.90 -13.11 -2.58
C ILE A 55 18.00 -14.05 -3.05
N SER A 56 19.01 -14.29 -2.21
CA SER A 56 20.08 -15.24 -2.50
C SER A 56 19.54 -16.67 -2.56
N CYS A 57 20.07 -17.48 -3.50
CA CYS A 57 19.69 -18.89 -3.60
C CYS A 57 20.04 -19.64 -2.31
N PRO A 58 19.08 -20.23 -1.58
CA PRO A 58 19.37 -21.04 -0.41
C PRO A 58 20.23 -22.26 -0.75
N ARG A 59 21.15 -22.67 0.16
CA ARG A 59 22.14 -23.72 -0.10
C ARG A 59 21.51 -25.07 -0.46
N ASP A 60 20.39 -25.42 0.18
CA ASP A 60 19.73 -26.70 0.00
C ASP A 60 18.54 -26.62 -0.98
N TYR A 61 18.44 -25.52 -1.75
CA TYR A 61 17.35 -25.31 -2.70
C TYR A 61 17.32 -26.41 -3.75
N SER A 62 16.22 -27.10 -3.85
CA SER A 62 15.95 -28.18 -4.80
C SER A 62 14.46 -28.50 -4.88
N GLU A 63 14.03 -29.16 -5.97
CA GLU A 63 12.65 -29.65 -6.10
C GLU A 63 12.25 -30.59 -4.95
N LYS A 64 13.18 -31.44 -4.49
CA LYS A 64 12.95 -32.34 -3.36
C LYS A 64 12.64 -31.57 -2.07
N GLU A 65 13.34 -30.44 -1.85
CA GLU A 65 13.16 -29.64 -0.66
C GLU A 65 11.83 -28.87 -0.71
N ILE A 66 11.45 -28.31 -1.85
CA ILE A 66 10.13 -27.69 -2.04
C ILE A 66 9.01 -28.70 -1.78
N LYS A 67 9.08 -29.89 -2.39
CA LYS A 67 8.11 -30.98 -2.14
C LYS A 67 8.05 -31.42 -0.67
N ARG A 68 9.16 -31.34 0.07
CA ARG A 68 9.17 -31.60 1.51
C ARG A 68 8.39 -30.54 2.28
N ILE A 69 8.56 -29.29 1.91
CA ILE A 69 7.84 -28.15 2.53
C ILE A 69 6.34 -28.32 2.27
N GLU A 70 5.92 -28.51 1.03
CA GLU A 70 4.50 -28.65 0.64
C GLU A 70 3.81 -29.86 1.28
N LYS A 71 4.53 -30.95 1.49
CA LYS A 71 3.95 -32.18 2.07
C LYS A 71 3.29 -31.96 3.44
N THR A 72 3.75 -30.96 4.18
CA THR A 72 3.23 -30.66 5.52
C THR A 72 1.96 -29.80 5.50
N GLU A 73 1.64 -29.19 4.36
CA GLU A 73 0.41 -28.41 4.16
C GLU A 73 -0.83 -29.31 3.96
N LYS A 74 -0.62 -30.58 3.65
CA LYS A 74 -1.71 -31.55 3.39
C LYS A 74 -2.60 -31.88 4.60
N ASN A 75 -2.27 -31.35 5.77
CA ASN A 75 -3.06 -31.56 6.99
C ASN A 75 -4.02 -30.39 7.29
N LEU A 76 -4.07 -29.36 6.44
CA LEU A 76 -5.05 -28.29 6.57
C LEU A 76 -6.45 -28.78 6.17
N PRO A 77 -7.51 -28.22 6.77
CA PRO A 77 -8.87 -28.46 6.32
C PRO A 77 -9.05 -28.09 4.83
N GLU A 78 -10.04 -28.65 4.18
CA GLU A 78 -10.45 -28.16 2.86
C GLU A 78 -11.10 -26.79 2.99
N THR A 79 -10.90 -25.93 1.98
CA THR A 79 -11.54 -24.61 1.92
C THR A 79 -13.06 -24.78 1.91
N GLN A 80 -13.75 -24.05 2.78
CA GLN A 80 -15.20 -24.07 2.85
C GLN A 80 -15.80 -23.44 1.58
N GLU A 81 -16.74 -24.13 0.94
CA GLU A 81 -17.42 -23.63 -0.27
C GLU A 81 -18.63 -22.74 0.05
N GLU A 82 -19.14 -22.80 1.29
CA GLU A 82 -20.30 -22.03 1.72
C GLU A 82 -19.95 -20.56 1.91
N LYS A 83 -20.97 -19.70 1.89
CA LYS A 83 -20.99 -18.24 1.99
C LYS A 83 -19.67 -17.61 2.47
N ARG A 84 -18.95 -16.97 1.55
CA ARG A 84 -17.66 -16.33 1.81
C ARG A 84 -17.87 -14.85 2.12
N PRO A 85 -17.27 -14.32 3.21
CA PRO A 85 -17.38 -12.90 3.55
C PRO A 85 -16.57 -12.03 2.59
N ASN A 86 -16.89 -10.75 2.54
CA ASN A 86 -15.99 -9.73 2.02
C ASN A 86 -14.78 -9.61 2.94
N ILE A 87 -13.58 -9.49 2.36
CA ILE A 87 -12.30 -9.46 3.08
C ILE A 87 -11.63 -8.11 2.83
N LEU A 88 -11.51 -7.30 3.87
CA LEU A 88 -10.97 -5.97 3.80
C LEU A 88 -9.66 -5.85 4.57
N PHE A 89 -8.67 -5.22 3.95
CA PHE A 89 -7.40 -4.84 4.56
C PHE A 89 -7.28 -3.33 4.55
N LEU A 90 -7.02 -2.74 5.71
CA LEU A 90 -6.77 -1.31 5.87
C LEU A 90 -5.39 -1.09 6.46
N GLN A 91 -4.46 -0.69 5.62
CA GLN A 91 -3.13 -0.27 6.01
C GLN A 91 -3.15 1.23 6.34
N LEU A 92 -2.95 1.55 7.60
CA LEU A 92 -2.97 2.92 8.14
C LEU A 92 -1.55 3.50 8.12
N GLU A 93 -1.35 4.56 7.33
CA GLU A 93 -0.07 5.24 7.16
C GLU A 93 0.47 5.78 8.46
N SER A 94 1.67 5.33 8.85
CA SER A 94 2.39 5.76 10.05
C SER A 94 1.57 5.63 11.35
N PHE A 95 0.52 4.78 11.39
CA PHE A 95 -0.37 4.66 12.53
C PHE A 95 0.31 3.88 13.67
N PHE A 96 0.57 4.59 14.76
CA PHE A 96 1.30 4.09 15.92
C PHE A 96 0.72 4.72 17.18
N ASP A 97 0.68 3.98 18.30
CA ASP A 97 0.24 4.50 19.60
C ASP A 97 1.29 5.45 20.21
N PRO A 98 1.12 6.78 20.11
CA PRO A 98 2.12 7.72 20.61
C PRO A 98 2.25 7.71 22.13
N THR A 99 1.32 7.09 22.86
CA THR A 99 1.45 6.92 24.33
C THR A 99 2.57 5.96 24.70
N LEU A 100 3.13 5.21 23.74
CA LEU A 100 4.30 4.36 23.94
C LEU A 100 5.61 5.15 23.97
N VAL A 101 5.61 6.42 23.59
CA VAL A 101 6.79 7.29 23.68
C VAL A 101 6.98 7.77 25.11
N ASN A 102 8.19 7.56 25.67
CA ASN A 102 8.47 7.74 27.09
C ASN A 102 8.34 9.18 27.58
N TYR A 103 8.70 10.15 26.72
CA TYR A 103 8.81 11.55 27.11
C TYR A 103 7.55 12.37 26.80
N LEU A 104 6.59 11.83 26.05
CA LEU A 104 5.38 12.57 25.66
C LEU A 104 4.37 12.64 26.80
N ASN A 105 3.82 13.84 26.98
CA ASN A 105 2.61 14.08 27.74
C ASN A 105 1.51 14.51 26.76
N ILE A 106 0.48 13.69 26.63
CA ILE A 106 -0.62 13.86 25.69
C ILE A 106 -1.89 14.14 26.51
N SER A 107 -2.63 15.20 26.18
CA SER A 107 -3.75 15.67 27.00
C SER A 107 -4.95 14.71 27.03
N GLU A 108 -5.18 13.97 25.94
CA GLU A 108 -6.27 13.01 25.79
C GLU A 108 -5.82 11.76 25.05
N ASP A 109 -6.58 10.66 25.11
CA ASP A 109 -6.27 9.45 24.34
C ASP A 109 -6.40 9.73 22.84
N PRO A 110 -5.32 9.59 22.04
CA PRO A 110 -5.37 9.91 20.62
C PRO A 110 -6.10 8.84 19.78
N ILE A 111 -6.21 7.61 20.26
CA ILE A 111 -6.78 6.47 19.51
C ILE A 111 -7.83 5.68 20.31
N PRO A 112 -8.85 6.35 20.87
CA PRO A 112 -9.83 5.71 21.74
C PRO A 112 -10.63 4.61 21.04
N THR A 113 -10.96 4.78 19.76
CA THR A 113 -11.71 3.79 18.97
C THR A 113 -10.87 2.55 18.72
N PHE A 114 -9.67 2.70 18.18
CA PHE A 114 -8.77 1.59 17.90
C PHE A 114 -8.47 0.79 19.17
N ARG A 115 -8.24 1.48 20.28
CA ARG A 115 -8.00 0.89 21.59
C ARG A 115 -9.22 0.13 22.15
N LYS A 116 -10.44 0.61 21.87
CA LYS A 116 -11.68 -0.10 22.18
C LYS A 116 -11.80 -1.38 21.35
N LEU A 117 -11.55 -1.26 20.02
CA LEU A 117 -11.60 -2.40 19.11
C LEU A 117 -10.58 -3.49 19.49
N MET A 118 -9.38 -3.13 19.91
CA MET A 118 -8.39 -4.09 20.42
C MET A 118 -8.90 -4.87 21.63
N LYS A 119 -9.74 -4.29 22.48
CA LYS A 119 -10.34 -5.00 23.64
C LYS A 119 -11.46 -5.93 23.23
N GLU A 120 -12.25 -5.57 22.24
CA GLU A 120 -13.46 -6.28 21.82
C GLU A 120 -13.19 -7.34 20.76
N TYR A 121 -12.25 -7.11 19.86
CA TYR A 121 -11.90 -7.96 18.71
C TYR A 121 -10.51 -8.54 18.82
N SER A 122 -10.19 -9.47 17.92
CA SER A 122 -8.87 -10.09 17.85
C SER A 122 -7.80 -9.08 17.50
N SER A 123 -6.71 -9.05 18.27
CA SER A 123 -5.67 -8.04 18.13
C SER A 123 -4.32 -8.54 18.64
N GLY A 124 -3.31 -7.75 18.42
CA GLY A 124 -1.96 -8.00 18.95
C GLY A 124 -0.95 -7.02 18.39
N TYR A 125 0.30 -7.27 18.75
CA TYR A 125 1.41 -6.55 18.15
C TYR A 125 1.64 -7.01 16.70
N TYR A 126 1.98 -6.06 15.86
CA TYR A 126 2.22 -6.24 14.44
C TYR A 126 3.67 -5.90 14.10
N LYS A 127 4.47 -6.92 13.79
CA LYS A 127 5.86 -6.73 13.44
C LYS A 127 5.94 -6.28 11.98
N VAL A 128 6.49 -5.10 11.75
CA VAL A 128 6.62 -4.45 10.45
C VAL A 128 8.07 -4.48 9.93
N PRO A 129 8.29 -4.47 8.61
CA PRO A 129 9.63 -4.58 8.03
C PRO A 129 10.43 -3.27 8.04
N SER A 130 9.79 -2.14 8.31
CA SER A 130 10.38 -0.80 8.14
C SER A 130 10.07 0.12 9.31
N VAL A 131 10.85 1.20 9.46
CA VAL A 131 10.68 2.25 10.46
C VAL A 131 10.79 3.62 9.81
N GLY A 132 9.83 4.51 10.07
CA GLY A 132 9.84 5.89 9.61
C GLY A 132 9.60 6.09 8.11
N ALA A 133 9.54 5.03 7.33
CA ALA A 133 9.22 5.00 5.90
C ALA A 133 9.12 3.55 5.44
N GLY A 134 8.62 3.33 4.21
CA GLY A 134 8.63 2.00 3.61
C GLY A 134 7.28 1.33 3.57
N THR A 135 6.20 2.10 3.47
CA THR A 135 4.80 1.68 3.32
C THR A 135 4.65 0.50 2.35
N ALA A 136 5.28 0.58 1.16
CA ALA A 136 5.24 -0.48 0.14
C ALA A 136 5.89 -1.81 0.57
N ASN A 137 6.77 -1.81 1.56
CA ASN A 137 7.36 -3.04 2.08
C ASN A 137 6.38 -3.78 3.00
N THR A 138 5.60 -3.06 3.80
CA THR A 138 4.51 -3.63 4.60
C THR A 138 3.36 -4.10 3.70
N GLU A 139 3.02 -3.35 2.64
CA GLU A 139 2.08 -3.81 1.60
C GLU A 139 2.52 -5.13 0.98
N PHE A 140 3.80 -5.21 0.56
CA PHE A 140 4.36 -6.44 -0.01
C PHE A 140 4.18 -7.63 0.93
N GLU A 141 4.57 -7.50 2.19
CA GLU A 141 4.44 -8.58 3.18
C GLU A 141 2.97 -8.96 3.42
N SER A 142 2.08 -7.98 3.57
CA SER A 142 0.66 -8.22 3.86
C SER A 142 -0.11 -8.81 2.68
N ILE A 143 0.24 -8.44 1.44
CA ILE A 143 -0.45 -8.91 0.23
C ILE A 143 0.07 -10.28 -0.21
N THR A 144 1.37 -10.55 -0.05
CA THR A 144 1.99 -11.76 -0.60
C THR A 144 2.27 -12.85 0.44
N GLY A 145 2.32 -12.49 1.72
CA GLY A 145 2.81 -13.38 2.78
C GLY A 145 4.32 -13.63 2.74
N MET A 146 5.06 -12.94 1.88
CA MET A 146 6.50 -13.07 1.75
C MET A 146 7.23 -12.04 2.60
N SER A 147 8.38 -12.39 3.18
CA SER A 147 9.09 -11.52 4.11
C SER A 147 10.15 -10.68 3.43
N MET A 148 10.21 -9.39 3.78
CA MET A 148 11.29 -8.47 3.40
C MET A 148 12.65 -8.86 3.96
N HIS A 149 12.67 -9.69 5.00
CA HIS A 149 13.91 -10.11 5.68
C HIS A 149 14.91 -10.79 4.75
N TYR A 150 14.46 -11.45 3.69
CA TYR A 150 15.32 -12.20 2.77
C TYR A 150 15.82 -11.41 1.58
N PHE A 151 15.28 -10.21 1.35
CA PHE A 151 15.72 -9.31 0.28
C PHE A 151 17.01 -8.58 0.63
N GLY A 152 17.67 -8.06 -0.40
CA GLY A 152 18.83 -7.20 -0.24
C GLY A 152 18.52 -5.94 0.58
N PRO A 153 19.56 -5.33 1.17
CA PRO A 153 19.39 -4.19 2.06
C PRO A 153 18.76 -2.97 1.38
N GLY A 154 17.72 -2.42 1.97
CA GLY A 154 17.02 -1.25 1.43
C GLY A 154 16.26 -1.50 0.12
N GLU A 155 16.04 -2.76 -0.25
CA GLU A 155 15.28 -3.11 -1.45
C GLU A 155 13.79 -2.87 -1.25
N TYR A 156 13.15 -2.47 -2.33
CA TYR A 156 11.71 -2.38 -2.47
C TYR A 156 11.27 -3.31 -3.59
N PRO A 157 10.59 -4.43 -3.32
CA PRO A 157 10.09 -5.34 -4.35
C PRO A 157 9.23 -4.62 -5.40
N TYR A 158 8.51 -3.59 -5.01
CA TYR A 158 7.73 -2.71 -5.90
C TYR A 158 8.59 -1.92 -6.90
N LYS A 159 9.87 -1.70 -6.59
CA LYS A 159 10.82 -0.99 -7.48
C LYS A 159 11.74 -1.94 -8.24
N SER A 160 11.74 -3.23 -7.89
CA SER A 160 12.56 -4.28 -8.49
C SER A 160 11.70 -5.40 -9.08
N ILE A 161 11.67 -6.56 -8.48
CA ILE A 161 11.09 -7.80 -9.04
C ILE A 161 9.62 -7.67 -9.46
N LEU A 162 8.78 -6.99 -8.69
CA LEU A 162 7.34 -6.87 -8.99
C LEU A 162 6.99 -5.91 -10.13
N LYS A 163 7.98 -5.18 -10.68
CA LYS A 163 7.78 -4.46 -11.94
C LYS A 163 7.82 -5.39 -13.14
N GLU A 164 8.51 -6.50 -13.02
CA GLU A 164 8.88 -7.37 -14.13
C GLU A 164 8.11 -8.70 -14.13
N THR A 165 7.72 -9.19 -12.94
CA THR A 165 7.06 -10.49 -12.82
C THR A 165 5.86 -10.44 -11.89
N THR A 166 4.93 -11.37 -12.11
CA THR A 166 3.83 -11.70 -11.22
C THR A 166 4.28 -12.68 -10.15
N CYS A 167 3.59 -12.72 -9.03
CA CYS A 167 3.81 -13.73 -8.00
C CYS A 167 2.50 -14.06 -7.29
N GLU A 168 2.48 -15.15 -6.52
CA GLU A 168 1.36 -15.45 -5.63
C GLU A 168 1.07 -14.29 -4.68
N SER A 169 -0.20 -14.01 -4.49
CA SER A 169 -0.70 -12.94 -3.64
C SER A 169 -2.12 -13.27 -3.17
N VAL A 170 -2.60 -12.60 -2.13
CA VAL A 170 -4.00 -12.74 -1.67
C VAL A 170 -5.00 -12.49 -2.80
N PRO A 171 -4.88 -11.43 -3.63
CA PRO A 171 -5.76 -11.24 -4.78
C PRO A 171 -5.84 -12.47 -5.70
N TYR A 172 -4.71 -13.05 -6.13
CA TYR A 172 -4.74 -14.23 -6.99
C TYR A 172 -5.38 -15.45 -6.33
N VAL A 173 -5.08 -15.68 -5.05
CA VAL A 173 -5.69 -16.77 -4.26
C VAL A 173 -7.20 -16.61 -4.22
N LEU A 174 -7.69 -15.43 -3.90
CA LEU A 174 -9.12 -15.17 -3.75
C LEU A 174 -9.87 -15.13 -5.09
N LYS A 175 -9.24 -14.68 -6.16
CA LYS A 175 -9.81 -14.75 -7.51
C LYS A 175 -10.12 -16.19 -7.95
N ASN A 176 -9.27 -17.14 -7.63
CA ASN A 176 -9.53 -18.56 -7.90
C ASN A 176 -10.77 -19.08 -7.14
N LEU A 177 -11.20 -18.36 -6.11
CA LEU A 177 -12.40 -18.63 -5.33
C LEU A 177 -13.60 -17.77 -5.75
N GLY A 178 -13.47 -16.95 -6.78
CA GLY A 178 -14.54 -16.12 -7.34
C GLY A 178 -14.68 -14.73 -6.74
N TYR A 179 -13.69 -14.24 -5.97
CA TYR A 179 -13.67 -12.86 -5.48
C TYR A 179 -13.34 -11.85 -6.58
N SER A 180 -13.93 -10.67 -6.50
CA SER A 180 -13.43 -9.47 -7.15
C SER A 180 -12.37 -8.80 -6.27
N THR A 181 -11.37 -8.13 -6.86
CA THR A 181 -10.22 -7.64 -6.12
C THR A 181 -9.94 -6.17 -6.40
N HIS A 182 -9.96 -5.35 -5.35
CA HIS A 182 -9.90 -3.89 -5.42
C HIS A 182 -8.74 -3.37 -4.58
N ALA A 183 -7.97 -2.44 -5.14
CA ALA A 183 -7.03 -1.62 -4.39
C ALA A 183 -7.56 -0.19 -4.29
N VAL A 184 -7.41 0.45 -3.13
CA VAL A 184 -7.84 1.83 -2.88
C VAL A 184 -6.71 2.59 -2.18
N HIS A 185 -6.42 3.82 -2.63
CA HIS A 185 -5.39 4.66 -2.00
C HIS A 185 -5.70 6.14 -2.22
N ASN A 186 -5.87 6.89 -1.15
CA ASN A 186 -6.11 8.34 -1.20
C ASN A 186 -4.84 9.16 -1.48
N ASN A 187 -3.97 8.64 -2.36
CA ASN A 187 -2.80 9.29 -2.89
C ASN A 187 -2.60 8.91 -4.37
N GLU A 188 -1.60 9.52 -5.03
CA GLU A 188 -1.32 9.32 -6.47
C GLU A 188 -1.06 7.86 -6.85
N ALA A 189 -1.63 7.44 -7.98
CA ALA A 189 -1.48 6.10 -8.54
C ALA A 189 -0.02 5.66 -8.76
N ASN A 190 0.87 6.60 -9.05
CA ASN A 190 2.27 6.32 -9.35
C ASN A 190 3.17 6.28 -8.11
N PHE A 191 2.66 6.64 -6.93
CA PHE A 191 3.45 6.58 -5.70
C PHE A 191 3.88 5.14 -5.41
N TYR A 192 5.16 4.89 -5.17
CA TYR A 192 5.82 3.57 -5.16
C TYR A 192 5.67 2.75 -6.45
N GLY A 193 5.06 3.28 -7.51
CA GLY A 193 4.82 2.55 -8.75
C GLY A 193 3.64 1.57 -8.68
N ARG A 194 2.70 1.76 -7.75
CA ARG A 194 1.54 0.88 -7.51
C ARG A 194 0.75 0.57 -8.77
N ARG A 195 0.49 1.57 -9.60
CA ARG A 195 -0.16 1.37 -10.91
C ARG A 195 0.46 0.29 -11.77
N SER A 196 1.79 0.12 -11.69
CA SER A 196 2.52 -0.89 -12.47
C SER A 196 2.63 -2.23 -11.75
N VAL A 197 2.59 -2.22 -10.42
CA VAL A 197 2.80 -3.39 -9.55
C VAL A 197 1.49 -4.12 -9.26
N PHE A 198 0.41 -3.42 -8.97
CA PHE A 198 -0.88 -4.04 -8.62
C PHE A 198 -1.44 -4.97 -9.69
N PRO A 199 -1.29 -4.70 -11.01
CA PRO A 199 -1.62 -5.71 -12.02
C PRO A 199 -0.84 -7.01 -11.90
N ASN A 200 0.41 -6.95 -11.39
CA ASN A 200 1.26 -8.14 -11.16
C ASN A 200 0.91 -8.86 -9.85
N LEU A 201 0.15 -8.22 -8.96
CA LEU A 201 -0.36 -8.77 -7.71
C LEU A 201 -1.82 -9.26 -7.83
N GLY A 202 -2.45 -9.17 -9.00
CA GLY A 202 -3.76 -9.77 -9.25
C GLY A 202 -4.97 -8.87 -9.01
N PHE A 203 -4.81 -7.55 -8.81
CA PHE A 203 -5.94 -6.64 -8.64
C PHE A 203 -6.70 -6.40 -9.94
N ASP A 204 -8.05 -6.36 -9.85
CA ASP A 204 -8.96 -6.03 -10.94
C ASP A 204 -9.10 -4.53 -11.12
N THR A 205 -9.15 -3.77 -10.01
CA THR A 205 -9.27 -2.31 -10.03
C THR A 205 -8.30 -1.65 -9.08
N PHE A 206 -7.93 -0.41 -9.39
CA PHE A 206 -7.19 0.46 -8.49
C PHE A 206 -7.79 1.87 -8.51
N THR A 207 -8.42 2.26 -7.39
CA THR A 207 -8.92 3.61 -7.15
C THR A 207 -7.87 4.40 -6.40
N SER A 208 -7.20 5.31 -7.09
CA SER A 208 -6.25 6.28 -6.51
C SER A 208 -6.93 7.64 -6.35
N GLU A 209 -6.27 8.61 -5.71
CA GLU A 209 -6.85 9.94 -5.46
C GLU A 209 -7.39 10.58 -6.75
N GLU A 210 -6.77 10.34 -7.91
CA GLU A 210 -7.21 10.90 -9.19
C GLU A 210 -8.61 10.40 -9.61
N TYR A 211 -9.11 9.35 -8.98
CA TYR A 211 -10.43 8.76 -9.22
C TYR A 211 -11.42 8.97 -8.08
N MET A 212 -11.07 9.79 -7.08
CA MET A 212 -11.94 10.12 -5.95
C MET A 212 -12.62 11.47 -6.17
N ALA A 213 -13.91 11.56 -5.79
CA ALA A 213 -14.67 12.80 -5.93
C ALA A 213 -14.24 13.87 -4.93
N ASP A 214 -13.80 13.46 -3.76
CA ASP A 214 -13.50 14.32 -2.60
C ASP A 214 -11.98 14.48 -2.35
N GLU A 215 -11.15 14.36 -3.40
CA GLU A 215 -9.69 14.56 -3.30
C GLU A 215 -9.26 15.92 -2.72
N ASN A 216 -10.17 16.89 -2.72
CA ASN A 216 -9.91 18.23 -2.16
C ASN A 216 -10.04 18.30 -0.64
N LEU A 217 -10.50 17.25 0.03
CA LEU A 217 -10.53 17.17 1.49
C LEU A 217 -9.12 16.83 2.01
N GLN A 218 -8.32 17.87 2.21
CA GLN A 218 -6.91 17.73 2.58
C GLN A 218 -6.63 18.20 4.00
N ASN A 219 -5.59 17.64 4.61
CA ASN A 219 -5.02 18.13 5.84
C ASN A 219 -4.11 19.37 5.59
N PRO A 220 -3.62 20.06 6.63
CA PRO A 220 -2.78 21.25 6.45
C PRO A 220 -1.49 21.05 5.65
N LEU A 221 -1.00 19.83 5.50
CA LEU A 221 0.16 19.48 4.67
C LEU A 221 -0.23 19.08 3.22
N GLY A 222 -1.51 19.10 2.89
CA GLY A 222 -2.00 18.78 1.55
C GLY A 222 -2.17 17.27 1.29
N TRP A 223 -2.14 16.43 2.30
CA TRP A 223 -2.52 15.01 2.17
C TRP A 223 -4.03 14.87 2.22
N VAL A 224 -4.58 14.05 1.34
CA VAL A 224 -6.02 13.73 1.35
C VAL A 224 -6.38 13.02 2.65
N LYS A 225 -7.43 13.50 3.34
CA LYS A 225 -7.88 12.91 4.60
C LYS A 225 -8.43 11.50 4.40
N ASP A 226 -8.20 10.63 5.39
CA ASP A 226 -8.59 9.21 5.30
C ASP A 226 -10.10 9.00 5.38
N SER A 227 -10.87 9.99 5.86
CA SER A 227 -12.34 9.93 5.89
C SER A 227 -12.98 9.69 4.50
N VAL A 228 -12.32 10.08 3.40
CA VAL A 228 -12.81 9.80 2.03
C VAL A 228 -12.83 8.30 1.72
N LEU A 229 -12.05 7.50 2.43
CA LEU A 229 -11.88 6.06 2.16
C LEU A 229 -13.11 5.23 2.55
N THR A 230 -13.93 5.69 3.51
CA THR A 230 -15.16 4.98 3.89
C THR A 230 -16.08 4.78 2.67
N ASP A 231 -16.40 5.86 1.97
CA ASP A 231 -17.27 5.82 0.79
C ASP A 231 -16.63 5.01 -0.35
N GLU A 232 -15.30 5.13 -0.57
CA GLU A 232 -14.62 4.39 -1.62
C GLU A 232 -14.59 2.87 -1.33
N ILE A 233 -14.46 2.45 -0.08
CA ILE A 233 -14.55 1.03 0.33
C ILE A 233 -15.97 0.51 0.09
N ILE A 234 -16.99 1.23 0.53
CA ILE A 234 -18.40 0.84 0.32
C ILE A 234 -18.72 0.74 -1.18
N LYS A 235 -18.26 1.71 -1.99
CA LYS A 235 -18.40 1.64 -3.46
C LYS A 235 -17.76 0.38 -4.06
N CYS A 236 -16.62 -0.09 -3.52
CA CYS A 236 -16.02 -1.35 -3.96
C CYS A 236 -16.97 -2.51 -3.68
N LEU A 237 -17.49 -2.62 -2.47
CA LEU A 237 -18.41 -3.68 -2.07
C LEU A 237 -19.73 -3.66 -2.86
N ASP A 238 -20.21 -2.48 -3.24
CA ASP A 238 -21.44 -2.30 -4.02
C ASP A 238 -21.22 -2.51 -5.54
N SER A 239 -19.97 -2.65 -5.98
CA SER A 239 -19.64 -2.66 -7.42
C SER A 239 -19.79 -4.03 -8.08
N THR A 240 -19.89 -5.10 -7.29
CA THR A 240 -19.97 -6.49 -7.79
C THR A 240 -21.01 -7.30 -7.01
N ASP A 241 -21.46 -8.41 -7.62
CA ASP A 241 -22.35 -9.39 -6.97
C ASP A 241 -21.54 -10.54 -6.32
N SER A 242 -20.24 -10.57 -6.49
CA SER A 242 -19.32 -11.55 -5.89
C SER A 242 -18.78 -11.05 -4.56
N PRO A 243 -18.27 -11.92 -3.68
CA PRO A 243 -17.52 -11.44 -2.53
C PRO A 243 -16.29 -10.64 -2.99
N ASP A 244 -15.94 -9.61 -2.23
CA ASP A 244 -14.88 -8.67 -2.57
C ASP A 244 -13.68 -8.79 -1.64
N TYR A 245 -12.50 -8.62 -2.23
CA TYR A 245 -11.26 -8.34 -1.54
C TYR A 245 -10.89 -6.87 -1.77
N VAL A 246 -10.86 -6.07 -0.72
CA VAL A 246 -10.50 -4.65 -0.80
C VAL A 246 -9.25 -4.40 0.02
N TYR A 247 -8.17 -3.97 -0.64
CA TYR A 247 -6.93 -3.55 0.01
C TYR A 247 -6.80 -2.04 -0.03
N THR A 248 -6.97 -1.42 1.12
CA THR A 248 -6.97 0.04 1.27
C THR A 248 -5.70 0.51 1.96
N ILE A 249 -5.09 1.56 1.41
CA ILE A 249 -3.90 2.21 1.95
C ILE A 249 -4.24 3.66 2.23
N SER A 250 -4.06 4.11 3.46
CA SER A 250 -4.26 5.50 3.86
C SER A 250 -3.02 6.36 3.61
N VAL A 251 -3.14 7.69 3.72
CA VAL A 251 -2.01 8.62 3.55
C VAL A 251 -1.96 9.74 4.57
N GLN A 252 -3.04 10.01 5.30
CA GLN A 252 -3.16 11.20 6.15
C GLN A 252 -2.05 11.32 7.19
N GLY A 253 -1.57 10.20 7.74
CA GLY A 253 -0.50 10.13 8.74
C GLY A 253 0.92 10.33 8.18
N HIS A 254 1.08 10.55 6.85
CA HIS A 254 2.38 10.61 6.19
C HIS A 254 3.29 11.72 6.72
N GLY A 255 4.60 11.45 6.75
CA GLY A 255 5.67 12.28 7.29
C GLY A 255 5.80 13.69 6.70
N ASP A 256 6.96 14.31 6.95
CA ASP A 256 7.25 15.74 6.79
C ASP A 256 6.50 16.63 7.80
N TYR A 257 6.39 16.15 9.03
CA TYR A 257 5.71 16.87 10.11
C TYR A 257 6.32 18.24 10.36
N PRO A 258 5.48 19.30 10.59
CA PRO A 258 5.93 20.66 10.70
C PRO A 258 6.72 20.92 11.98
N SER A 259 7.82 21.65 11.86
CA SER A 259 8.67 22.07 12.98
C SER A 259 8.14 23.30 13.74
N GLU A 260 7.07 23.93 13.22
CA GLU A 260 6.38 25.06 13.82
C GLU A 260 4.89 24.75 13.95
N PRO A 261 4.16 25.41 14.88
CA PRO A 261 2.72 25.22 15.03
C PRO A 261 1.97 25.65 13.76
N ILE A 262 1.18 24.74 13.18
CA ILE A 262 0.33 25.03 12.01
C ILE A 262 -1.16 24.72 12.25
N LEU A 263 -1.49 24.14 13.40
CA LEU A 263 -2.86 23.89 13.81
C LEU A 263 -3.37 25.09 14.63
N ASP A 264 -4.44 25.74 14.19
CA ASP A 264 -5.01 26.89 14.90
C ASP A 264 -5.58 26.53 16.28
N ASN A 265 -6.21 25.35 16.40
CA ASN A 265 -6.79 24.86 17.65
C ASN A 265 -6.67 23.32 17.69
N PRO A 266 -5.51 22.78 18.10
CA PRO A 266 -5.35 21.34 18.19
C PRO A 266 -6.33 20.74 19.21
N SER A 267 -7.01 19.67 18.83
CA SER A 267 -7.92 18.94 19.71
C SER A 267 -7.18 18.29 20.87
N ILE A 268 -5.98 17.83 20.62
CA ILE A 268 -5.09 17.19 21.58
C ILE A 268 -3.79 17.99 21.66
N THR A 269 -3.41 18.41 22.86
CA THR A 269 -2.15 19.10 23.11
C THR A 269 -1.06 18.12 23.52
N VAL A 270 0.17 18.38 23.08
CA VAL A 270 1.34 17.53 23.35
C VAL A 270 2.46 18.35 23.97
N SER A 271 3.16 17.79 24.93
CA SER A 271 4.33 18.37 25.58
C SER A 271 5.33 17.29 26.02
N GLY A 272 6.50 17.72 26.46
CA GLY A 272 7.52 16.80 27.01
C GLY A 272 8.58 16.36 26.01
N SER A 273 8.50 16.77 24.75
CA SER A 273 9.55 16.50 23.77
C SER A 273 10.86 17.19 24.12
N PRO A 274 12.02 16.64 23.71
CA PRO A 274 13.34 17.23 23.98
C PRO A 274 13.54 18.64 23.43
N THR A 275 12.84 18.99 22.35
CA THR A 275 12.90 20.32 21.70
C THR A 275 11.50 20.81 21.34
N ASP A 276 11.33 22.12 21.24
CA ASP A 276 10.06 22.75 20.81
C ASP A 276 9.68 22.34 19.38
N GLU A 277 10.67 22.24 18.49
CA GLU A 277 10.47 21.75 17.11
C GLU A 277 9.86 20.33 17.09
N LEU A 278 10.46 19.41 17.85
CA LEU A 278 9.95 18.03 17.93
C LEU A 278 8.57 17.98 18.60
N ASN A 279 8.30 18.89 19.53
CA ASN A 279 7.01 19.02 20.18
C ASN A 279 5.92 19.43 19.17
N CYS A 280 6.20 20.38 18.27
CA CYS A 280 5.28 20.78 17.21
C CYS A 280 5.00 19.61 16.25
N LYS A 281 6.03 18.83 15.87
CA LYS A 281 5.88 17.62 15.04
C LYS A 281 4.97 16.59 15.68
N TRP A 282 5.15 16.33 16.98
CA TRP A 282 4.30 15.39 17.72
C TRP A 282 2.86 15.88 17.88
N GLU A 283 2.65 17.15 18.18
CA GLU A 283 1.31 17.71 18.32
C GLU A 283 0.54 17.62 17.00
N TYR A 284 1.18 17.96 15.88
CA TYR A 284 0.59 17.78 14.56
C TYR A 284 0.24 16.31 14.29
N TYR A 285 1.21 15.41 14.45
CA TYR A 285 1.04 13.98 14.21
C TYR A 285 -0.08 13.38 15.07
N VAL A 286 -0.09 13.65 16.36
CA VAL A 286 -1.10 13.12 17.30
C VAL A 286 -2.51 13.53 16.89
N ASN A 287 -2.69 14.78 16.42
CA ASN A 287 -4.00 15.22 15.92
C ASN A 287 -4.37 14.54 14.59
N GLN A 288 -3.41 14.25 13.70
CA GLN A 288 -3.68 13.47 12.49
C GLN A 288 -4.08 12.03 12.83
N ILE A 289 -3.38 11.37 13.75
CA ILE A 289 -3.73 10.02 14.22
C ILE A 289 -5.11 9.99 14.89
N HIS A 290 -5.47 11.05 15.60
CA HIS A 290 -6.81 11.17 16.18
C HIS A 290 -7.91 11.27 15.11
N GLU A 291 -7.70 12.04 14.05
CA GLU A 291 -8.63 12.06 12.91
C GLU A 291 -8.71 10.69 12.19
N MET A 292 -7.59 9.98 12.07
CA MET A 292 -7.56 8.63 11.52
C MET A 292 -8.34 7.64 12.42
N ASP A 293 -8.27 7.78 13.74
CA ASP A 293 -9.09 6.98 14.68
C ASP A 293 -10.58 7.26 14.53
N GLN A 294 -10.95 8.52 14.23
CA GLN A 294 -12.35 8.88 13.91
C GLN A 294 -12.79 8.23 12.59
N PHE A 295 -11.93 8.20 11.57
CA PHE A 295 -12.20 7.48 10.33
C PHE A 295 -12.36 5.97 10.58
N VAL A 296 -11.53 5.34 11.41
CA VAL A 296 -11.69 3.93 11.80
C VAL A 296 -13.06 3.68 12.42
N LYS A 297 -13.55 4.62 13.26
CA LYS A 297 -14.90 4.53 13.83
C LYS A 297 -15.97 4.61 12.75
N GLU A 298 -15.88 5.60 11.87
CA GLU A 298 -16.84 5.81 10.78
C GLU A 298 -16.93 4.57 9.88
N LEU A 299 -15.78 4.02 9.47
CA LEU A 299 -15.73 2.83 8.65
C LEU A 299 -16.33 1.61 9.35
N THR A 300 -15.97 1.36 10.61
CA THR A 300 -16.50 0.21 11.35
C THR A 300 -18.00 0.34 11.65
N ASP A 301 -18.51 1.55 11.89
CA ASP A 301 -19.95 1.80 12.03
C ASP A 301 -20.68 1.53 10.70
N ALA A 302 -20.15 2.00 9.57
CA ALA A 302 -20.73 1.74 8.24
C ALA A 302 -20.75 0.25 7.88
N LEU A 303 -19.67 -0.47 8.17
CA LEU A 303 -19.59 -1.90 7.92
C LEU A 303 -20.42 -2.76 8.88
N ALA A 304 -20.71 -2.26 10.09
CA ALA A 304 -21.60 -2.96 11.03
C ALA A 304 -23.04 -3.02 10.52
N ASP A 305 -23.46 -1.99 9.78
CA ASP A 305 -24.78 -1.90 9.15
C ASP A 305 -24.81 -2.49 7.72
N TYR A 306 -23.66 -2.93 7.18
CA TYR A 306 -23.57 -3.49 5.84
C TYR A 306 -24.29 -4.85 5.76
N PRO A 307 -25.08 -5.12 4.69
CA PRO A 307 -25.97 -6.29 4.66
C PRO A 307 -25.27 -7.64 4.49
N GLU A 308 -24.00 -7.64 4.12
CA GLU A 308 -23.20 -8.84 3.90
C GLU A 308 -22.18 -9.07 5.02
N ASP A 309 -21.69 -10.28 5.09
CA ASP A 309 -20.62 -10.66 6.02
C ASP A 309 -19.30 -9.98 5.61
N VAL A 310 -18.64 -9.33 6.57
CA VAL A 310 -17.40 -8.59 6.38
C VAL A 310 -16.40 -8.95 7.47
N ILE A 311 -15.15 -9.21 7.07
CA ILE A 311 -13.98 -9.23 7.94
C ILE A 311 -13.02 -8.11 7.51
N LEU A 312 -12.61 -7.28 8.47
CA LEU A 312 -11.71 -6.14 8.26
C LEU A 312 -10.49 -6.28 9.15
N VAL A 313 -9.30 -6.32 8.57
CA VAL A 313 -8.06 -6.15 9.34
C VAL A 313 -7.50 -4.75 9.13
N MET A 314 -7.16 -4.10 10.23
CA MET A 314 -6.58 -2.75 10.29
C MET A 314 -5.25 -2.80 11.02
N TYR A 315 -4.23 -2.12 10.51
CA TYR A 315 -2.89 -2.09 11.11
C TYR A 315 -2.09 -0.86 10.68
N GLY A 316 -1.18 -0.41 11.55
CA GLY A 316 -0.18 0.59 11.19
C GLY A 316 0.97 -0.05 10.39
N ASP A 317 1.45 0.63 9.37
CA ASP A 317 2.48 0.10 8.46
C ASP A 317 3.91 0.29 8.98
N HIS A 318 4.19 1.33 9.72
CA HIS A 318 5.47 1.62 10.40
C HIS A 318 5.31 2.76 11.42
N LEU A 319 6.34 3.00 12.22
CA LEU A 319 6.41 4.15 13.13
C LEU A 319 6.59 5.45 12.33
N PRO A 320 6.16 6.61 12.88
CA PRO A 320 6.33 7.91 12.24
C PRO A 320 7.80 8.31 12.14
N THR A 321 8.11 9.19 11.17
CA THR A 321 9.45 9.74 10.92
C THR A 321 9.82 10.80 11.96
N MET A 322 10.03 10.39 13.21
CA MET A 322 10.33 11.25 14.36
C MET A 322 11.75 11.08 14.91
N GLY A 323 12.58 10.26 14.25
CA GLY A 323 13.93 9.96 14.73
C GLY A 323 13.95 9.14 16.02
N LEU A 324 12.91 8.35 16.26
CA LEU A 324 12.79 7.51 17.47
C LEU A 324 13.92 6.50 17.56
N THR A 325 14.43 6.33 18.76
CA THR A 325 15.34 5.25 19.16
C THR A 325 14.62 4.23 20.03
N VAL A 326 15.22 3.07 20.25
CA VAL A 326 14.67 2.07 21.16
C VAL A 326 14.52 2.59 22.60
N GLU A 327 15.37 3.55 22.99
CA GLU A 327 15.35 4.15 24.32
C GLU A 327 14.14 5.07 24.53
N ASP A 328 13.60 5.64 23.45
CA ASP A 328 12.44 6.53 23.48
C ASP A 328 11.12 5.78 23.69
N LEU A 329 11.11 4.47 23.47
CA LEU A 329 9.90 3.65 23.51
C LEU A 329 9.77 2.83 24.80
N LYS A 330 8.55 2.72 25.34
CA LYS A 330 8.22 1.87 26.49
C LYS A 330 8.42 0.38 26.19
N ASN A 331 8.14 -0.05 24.96
CA ASN A 331 8.31 -1.44 24.51
C ASN A 331 9.73 -1.76 24.03
N LYS A 332 10.62 -0.77 23.95
CA LYS A 332 12.01 -0.93 23.50
C LYS A 332 12.18 -1.57 22.12
N TYR A 333 11.22 -1.38 21.23
CA TYR A 333 11.22 -2.01 19.90
C TYR A 333 10.64 -1.09 18.82
N LEU A 334 11.42 -0.84 17.76
CA LEU A 334 11.05 0.09 16.68
C LEU A 334 10.22 -0.52 15.55
N PHE A 335 10.33 -1.84 15.33
CA PHE A 335 9.68 -2.53 14.21
C PHE A 335 8.34 -3.14 14.62
N GLN A 336 7.51 -2.35 15.27
CA GLN A 336 6.24 -2.84 15.80
C GLN A 336 5.19 -1.74 15.83
N THR A 337 4.04 -2.07 15.30
CA THR A 337 2.78 -1.38 15.45
C THR A 337 1.74 -2.32 16.08
N GLU A 338 0.48 -2.07 15.90
CA GLU A 338 -0.63 -2.87 16.40
C GLU A 338 -1.61 -3.17 15.27
N TYR A 339 -2.38 -4.27 15.41
CA TYR A 339 -3.44 -4.62 14.49
C TYR A 339 -4.73 -5.02 15.21
N VAL A 340 -5.85 -4.90 14.52
CA VAL A 340 -7.16 -5.40 14.91
C VAL A 340 -7.79 -6.15 13.74
N ILE A 341 -8.38 -7.31 14.00
CA ILE A 341 -9.26 -8.00 13.07
C ILE A 341 -10.70 -7.83 13.59
N TRP A 342 -11.44 -6.95 12.94
CA TRP A 342 -12.85 -6.68 13.18
C TRP A 342 -13.73 -7.49 12.24
N ASP A 343 -14.93 -7.86 12.67
CA ASP A 343 -15.93 -8.51 11.81
C ASP A 343 -17.35 -8.19 12.29
N ASN A 344 -18.33 -8.30 11.37
CA ASN A 344 -19.76 -8.23 11.71
C ASN A 344 -20.42 -9.61 11.84
N MET A 345 -19.63 -10.68 11.85
CA MET A 345 -20.07 -12.08 11.88
C MET A 345 -20.08 -12.69 13.29
N GLY A 346 -19.42 -12.03 14.26
CA GLY A 346 -19.27 -12.52 15.62
C GLY A 346 -18.24 -13.63 15.77
N LEU A 347 -17.14 -13.54 15.05
CA LEU A 347 -16.03 -14.49 15.16
C LEU A 347 -15.41 -14.46 16.56
N THR A 348 -15.00 -15.63 17.03
CA THR A 348 -14.36 -15.73 18.35
C THR A 348 -13.06 -14.94 18.42
N LYS A 349 -12.95 -14.06 19.44
CA LYS A 349 -11.72 -13.30 19.71
C LYS A 349 -10.56 -14.23 19.99
N LYS A 350 -9.44 -13.98 19.30
CA LYS A 350 -8.16 -14.68 19.48
C LYS A 350 -7.02 -13.69 19.34
N ASP A 351 -6.40 -13.32 20.44
CA ASP A 351 -5.26 -12.40 20.43
C ASP A 351 -3.97 -13.16 20.13
N GLU A 352 -3.17 -12.62 19.20
CA GLU A 352 -1.89 -13.20 18.81
C GLU A 352 -0.96 -12.11 18.28
N ASN A 353 0.34 -12.20 18.52
CA ASN A 353 1.32 -11.30 17.90
C ASN A 353 1.74 -11.87 16.55
N LEU A 354 1.65 -11.06 15.49
CA LEU A 354 1.90 -11.47 14.12
C LEU A 354 2.95 -10.57 13.45
N ALA A 355 3.68 -11.14 12.50
CA ALA A 355 4.42 -10.35 11.52
C ALA A 355 3.51 -10.01 10.34
N SER A 356 3.83 -8.91 9.64
CA SER A 356 3.07 -8.44 8.48
C SER A 356 2.88 -9.51 7.40
N TYR A 357 3.88 -10.34 7.14
CA TYR A 357 3.76 -11.48 6.21
C TYR A 357 2.90 -12.65 6.71
N GLN A 358 2.40 -12.61 7.94
CA GLN A 358 1.54 -13.66 8.52
C GLN A 358 0.06 -13.28 8.55
N ILE A 359 -0.25 -11.98 8.46
CA ILE A 359 -1.59 -11.46 8.74
C ILE A 359 -2.64 -11.98 7.74
N ALA A 360 -2.30 -12.05 6.47
CA ALA A 360 -3.22 -12.54 5.45
C ALA A 360 -3.59 -14.02 5.69
N ALA A 361 -2.61 -14.85 6.01
CA ALA A 361 -2.85 -16.26 6.31
C ALA A 361 -3.74 -16.44 7.55
N GLU A 362 -3.59 -15.60 8.58
CA GLU A 362 -4.46 -15.63 9.77
C GLU A 362 -5.89 -15.21 9.42
N VAL A 363 -6.07 -14.12 8.64
CA VAL A 363 -7.40 -13.67 8.21
C VAL A 363 -8.10 -14.75 7.38
N LEU A 364 -7.40 -15.35 6.42
CA LEU A 364 -7.94 -16.41 5.57
C LEU A 364 -8.31 -17.67 6.39
N ASP A 365 -7.46 -18.06 7.35
CA ASP A 365 -7.74 -19.20 8.26
C ASP A 365 -9.03 -18.97 9.07
N ARG A 366 -9.26 -17.76 9.56
CA ARG A 366 -10.47 -17.40 10.32
C ARG A 366 -11.76 -17.55 9.56
N VAL A 367 -11.71 -17.36 8.25
CA VAL A 367 -12.86 -17.49 7.36
C VAL A 367 -12.86 -18.83 6.60
N GLY A 368 -12.03 -19.80 7.01
CA GLY A 368 -12.00 -21.14 6.48
C GLY A 368 -11.43 -21.25 5.05
N ILE A 369 -10.56 -20.31 4.65
CA ILE A 369 -9.88 -20.34 3.35
C ILE A 369 -8.46 -20.87 3.52
N HIS A 370 -8.18 -22.04 2.91
CA HIS A 370 -6.91 -22.74 2.98
C HIS A 370 -6.35 -22.97 1.57
N GLU A 371 -6.13 -21.85 0.85
CA GLU A 371 -5.64 -21.82 -0.52
C GLU A 371 -4.36 -21.00 -0.66
N GLY A 372 -3.65 -21.18 -1.77
CA GLY A 372 -2.34 -20.56 -2.02
C GLY A 372 -1.21 -21.30 -1.32
N THR A 373 -0.04 -21.32 -1.94
CA THR A 373 1.14 -22.03 -1.41
C THR A 373 1.70 -21.31 -0.19
N ILE A 374 1.91 -20.01 -0.28
CA ILE A 374 2.46 -19.20 0.83
C ILE A 374 1.46 -19.12 1.99
N MET A 375 0.17 -18.93 1.71
CA MET A 375 -0.87 -18.82 2.74
C MET A 375 -1.01 -20.13 3.52
N LYS A 376 -1.11 -21.27 2.85
CA LYS A 376 -1.14 -22.60 3.49
C LYS A 376 0.13 -22.89 4.28
N TYR A 377 1.29 -22.46 3.76
CA TYR A 377 2.55 -22.62 4.49
C TYR A 377 2.50 -21.93 5.85
N HIS A 378 2.05 -20.66 5.91
CA HIS A 378 1.90 -19.96 7.19
C HIS A 378 0.90 -20.64 8.13
N GLN A 379 -0.27 -21.01 7.62
CA GLN A 379 -1.31 -21.68 8.41
C GLN A 379 -0.80 -23.00 9.02
N ALA A 380 -0.03 -23.78 8.26
CA ALA A 380 0.47 -25.08 8.70
C ALA A 380 1.75 -25.01 9.54
N ARG A 381 2.60 -24.00 9.37
CA ARG A 381 4.01 -24.08 9.79
C ARG A 381 4.50 -22.95 10.68
N ARG A 382 3.77 -21.84 10.88
CA ARG A 382 4.27 -20.65 11.59
C ARG A 382 4.85 -20.92 13.00
N ASN A 383 4.43 -22.01 13.66
CA ASN A 383 4.90 -22.40 15.00
C ASN A 383 5.98 -23.50 14.99
N THR A 384 6.59 -23.80 13.84
CA THR A 384 7.62 -24.85 13.73
C THR A 384 9.03 -24.29 13.77
N LYS A 385 10.00 -25.14 14.15
CA LYS A 385 11.41 -24.70 14.31
C LYS A 385 12.07 -24.24 13.01
N ASN A 386 11.68 -24.80 11.87
CA ASN A 386 12.30 -24.51 10.56
C ASN A 386 11.50 -23.46 9.78
N TYR A 387 10.52 -22.83 10.41
CA TYR A 387 9.62 -21.91 9.75
C TYR A 387 10.31 -20.84 8.91
N GLN A 388 11.31 -20.15 9.45
CA GLN A 388 12.00 -19.06 8.73
C GLN A 388 12.85 -19.59 7.56
N VAL A 389 13.53 -20.72 7.74
CA VAL A 389 14.40 -21.32 6.71
C VAL A 389 13.59 -21.88 5.56
N ASP A 390 12.49 -22.56 5.87
CA ASP A 390 11.58 -23.11 4.88
C ASP A 390 10.85 -22.00 4.11
N LEU A 391 10.47 -20.88 4.80
CA LEU A 391 9.87 -19.70 4.17
C LEU A 391 10.84 -19.03 3.18
N GLU A 392 12.11 -18.83 3.57
CA GLU A 392 13.15 -18.30 2.68
C GLU A 392 13.27 -19.13 1.41
N THR A 393 13.29 -20.45 1.56
CA THR A 393 13.42 -21.39 0.45
C THR A 393 12.21 -21.35 -0.48
N LEU A 394 11.01 -21.31 0.08
CA LEU A 394 9.77 -21.23 -0.67
C LEU A 394 9.62 -19.89 -1.38
N GLN A 395 9.91 -18.79 -0.69
CA GLN A 395 9.89 -17.44 -1.24
C GLN A 395 10.90 -17.28 -2.37
N TYR A 396 12.11 -17.84 -2.23
CA TYR A 396 13.09 -17.88 -3.31
C TYR A 396 12.54 -18.65 -4.52
N ASP A 397 11.96 -19.82 -4.32
CA ASP A 397 11.41 -20.64 -5.40
C ASP A 397 10.35 -19.88 -6.22
N VAL A 398 9.45 -19.20 -5.53
CA VAL A 398 8.32 -18.48 -6.13
C VAL A 398 8.77 -17.26 -6.93
N LEU A 399 9.76 -16.49 -6.43
CA LEU A 399 10.16 -15.21 -7.04
C LEU A 399 11.34 -15.34 -8.01
N TYR A 400 12.35 -16.09 -7.65
CA TYR A 400 13.65 -16.14 -8.35
C TYR A 400 14.05 -17.53 -8.82
N GLY A 401 13.47 -18.59 -8.21
CA GLY A 401 13.84 -19.98 -8.44
C GLY A 401 13.19 -20.61 -9.66
N GLN A 402 13.14 -21.92 -9.65
CA GLN A 402 12.59 -22.74 -10.73
C GLN A 402 11.07 -22.94 -10.63
N ARG A 403 10.41 -22.35 -9.62
CA ARG A 403 8.95 -22.46 -9.38
C ARG A 403 8.50 -23.90 -9.23
N TYR A 404 9.27 -24.72 -8.55
CA TYR A 404 8.95 -26.13 -8.29
C TYR A 404 7.62 -26.29 -7.54
N ALA A 405 7.26 -25.31 -6.70
CA ALA A 405 5.95 -25.25 -6.05
C ALA A 405 4.77 -25.18 -7.03
N TYR A 406 5.02 -24.69 -8.25
CA TYR A 406 4.00 -24.58 -9.31
C TYR A 406 4.28 -25.49 -10.50
N GLY A 407 5.12 -26.52 -10.34
CA GLY A 407 5.45 -27.46 -11.41
C GLY A 407 6.40 -26.92 -12.49
N GLY A 408 7.13 -25.81 -12.18
CA GLY A 408 8.17 -25.24 -13.03
C GLY A 408 7.73 -24.04 -13.87
N GLU A 409 6.49 -23.62 -13.78
CA GLU A 409 5.95 -22.47 -14.52
C GLU A 409 5.29 -21.46 -13.57
N ASN A 410 5.24 -20.19 -13.96
CA ASN A 410 4.49 -19.18 -13.21
C ASN A 410 3.00 -19.23 -13.62
N PRO A 411 2.10 -19.62 -12.72
CA PRO A 411 0.68 -19.75 -13.05
C PRO A 411 -0.07 -18.41 -13.05
N PHE A 412 0.57 -17.33 -12.62
CA PHE A 412 -0.07 -16.03 -12.44
C PHE A 412 0.15 -15.14 -13.66
N GLU A 413 -0.92 -14.73 -14.32
CA GLU A 413 -0.87 -13.82 -15.46
C GLU A 413 -1.09 -12.38 -14.99
N ARG A 414 -0.38 -11.44 -15.62
CA ARG A 414 -0.59 -10.01 -15.36
C ARG A 414 -2.01 -9.59 -15.67
N MET A 415 -2.68 -8.95 -14.70
CA MET A 415 -4.05 -8.48 -14.84
C MET A 415 -4.17 -7.28 -15.79
N LYS A 416 -5.32 -7.20 -16.46
CA LYS A 416 -5.76 -5.97 -17.17
C LYS A 416 -6.49 -5.07 -16.17
N MET A 417 -5.76 -4.61 -15.16
CA MET A 417 -6.32 -3.80 -14.09
C MET A 417 -6.93 -2.50 -14.62
N ARG A 418 -8.14 -2.18 -14.16
CA ARG A 418 -8.80 -0.91 -14.41
C ARG A 418 -8.37 0.12 -13.37
N MET A 419 -8.19 1.36 -13.81
CA MET A 419 -8.02 2.49 -12.90
C MET A 419 -9.39 3.08 -12.58
N GLY A 420 -9.69 3.22 -11.28
CA GLY A 420 -11.03 3.50 -10.78
C GLY A 420 -11.97 2.29 -10.87
N LEU A 421 -13.12 2.36 -10.20
CA LEU A 421 -14.14 1.30 -10.25
C LEU A 421 -14.91 1.29 -11.57
N TYR A 422 -15.11 2.46 -12.16
CA TYR A 422 -15.89 2.65 -13.37
C TYR A 422 -15.07 3.39 -14.43
N ASP A 423 -15.36 3.12 -15.68
CA ASP A 423 -14.70 3.84 -16.77
C ASP A 423 -15.17 5.30 -16.83
N VAL A 424 -14.22 6.20 -17.05
CA VAL A 424 -14.53 7.59 -17.41
C VAL A 424 -15.01 7.58 -18.85
N THR A 425 -16.18 8.19 -19.13
CA THR A 425 -16.70 8.34 -20.50
C THR A 425 -16.69 9.79 -20.92
N LEU A 426 -16.69 10.01 -22.23
CA LEU A 426 -16.89 11.31 -22.86
C LEU A 426 -18.03 11.15 -23.86
N ASP A 427 -19.21 11.68 -23.54
CA ASP A 427 -20.44 11.41 -24.27
C ASP A 427 -20.79 12.52 -25.24
N SER A 428 -20.59 13.80 -24.86
CA SER A 428 -20.88 14.94 -25.74
C SER A 428 -20.09 16.19 -25.35
N ILE A 429 -19.93 17.09 -26.36
CA ILE A 429 -19.29 18.40 -26.21
C ILE A 429 -20.24 19.44 -26.76
N ARG A 430 -20.70 20.38 -25.94
CA ARG A 430 -21.74 21.34 -26.28
C ARG A 430 -21.29 22.78 -26.13
N LEU A 431 -21.35 23.57 -27.20
CA LEU A 431 -21.23 25.02 -27.15
C LEU A 431 -22.43 25.61 -26.39
N VAL A 432 -22.17 26.39 -25.34
CA VAL A 432 -23.19 27.08 -24.53
C VAL A 432 -23.09 28.60 -24.63
N SER A 433 -21.92 29.11 -24.98
CA SER A 433 -21.70 30.54 -25.21
C SER A 433 -20.70 30.73 -26.35
N ASP A 434 -21.07 31.51 -27.35
CA ASP A 434 -20.23 31.93 -28.49
C ASP A 434 -19.48 33.25 -28.21
N THR A 435 -19.81 33.93 -27.12
CA THR A 435 -19.15 35.19 -26.72
C THR A 435 -17.75 34.93 -26.16
N ASP A 436 -17.59 33.87 -25.39
CA ASP A 436 -16.35 33.45 -24.73
C ASP A 436 -15.97 32.01 -25.09
N TRP A 437 -16.62 31.42 -26.05
CA TRP A 437 -16.42 30.03 -26.50
C TRP A 437 -16.45 29.03 -25.37
N THR A 438 -17.53 29.08 -24.55
CA THR A 438 -17.72 28.15 -23.44
C THR A 438 -18.42 26.88 -23.91
N TYR A 439 -17.80 25.72 -23.52
CA TYR A 439 -18.32 24.39 -23.84
C TYR A 439 -18.56 23.59 -22.58
N TYR A 440 -19.69 22.89 -22.53
CA TYR A 440 -19.94 21.81 -21.57
C TYR A 440 -19.48 20.50 -22.19
N ILE A 441 -18.67 19.77 -21.43
CA ILE A 441 -18.20 18.44 -21.76
C ILE A 441 -18.96 17.49 -20.86
N GLN A 442 -19.80 16.64 -21.44
CA GLN A 442 -20.63 15.69 -20.71
C GLN A 442 -20.06 14.28 -20.83
N GLY A 443 -20.13 13.54 -19.76
CA GLY A 443 -19.64 12.17 -19.66
C GLY A 443 -20.02 11.55 -18.33
N THR A 444 -19.24 10.56 -17.87
CA THR A 444 -19.45 9.92 -16.57
C THR A 444 -18.12 9.75 -15.83
N ASN A 445 -18.22 9.68 -14.51
CA ASN A 445 -17.12 9.42 -13.60
C ASN A 445 -15.97 10.44 -13.69
N PHE A 446 -16.29 11.69 -14.02
CA PHE A 446 -15.34 12.78 -13.86
C PHE A 446 -15.06 13.05 -12.39
N THR A 447 -13.84 13.48 -12.10
CA THR A 447 -13.39 13.89 -10.77
C THR A 447 -12.73 15.26 -10.86
N PRO A 448 -12.41 15.94 -9.75
CA PRO A 448 -11.61 17.17 -9.77
C PRO A 448 -10.27 17.02 -10.51
N SER A 449 -9.73 15.82 -10.57
CA SER A 449 -8.53 15.47 -11.35
C SER A 449 -8.76 15.29 -12.85
N SER A 450 -9.99 15.39 -13.34
CA SER A 450 -10.30 15.31 -14.78
C SER A 450 -9.90 16.59 -15.49
N GLN A 451 -8.99 16.49 -16.44
CA GLN A 451 -8.52 17.63 -17.25
C GLN A 451 -8.65 17.34 -18.75
N VAL A 452 -8.92 18.38 -19.52
CA VAL A 452 -9.03 18.31 -20.98
C VAL A 452 -7.67 18.54 -21.63
N LYS A 453 -7.37 17.74 -22.66
CA LYS A 453 -6.37 18.04 -23.68
C LYS A 453 -7.08 18.36 -24.97
N LEU A 454 -6.76 19.52 -25.55
CA LEU A 454 -7.22 19.92 -26.87
C LEU A 454 -6.07 19.76 -27.88
N ASN A 455 -6.24 18.90 -28.86
CA ASN A 455 -5.21 18.59 -29.88
C ASN A 455 -3.86 18.16 -29.29
N GLY A 456 -3.88 17.55 -28.09
CA GLY A 456 -2.69 17.08 -27.38
C GLY A 456 -2.11 18.06 -26.35
N GLU A 457 -2.54 19.32 -26.35
CA GLU A 457 -2.11 20.33 -25.40
C GLU A 457 -3.08 20.42 -24.21
N TRP A 458 -2.55 20.67 -23.01
CA TRP A 458 -3.35 20.85 -21.81
C TRP A 458 -4.22 22.11 -21.91
N TYR A 459 -5.48 21.96 -21.51
CA TYR A 459 -6.46 23.04 -21.54
C TYR A 459 -7.03 23.29 -20.15
N ASP A 460 -7.27 24.56 -19.85
CA ASP A 460 -7.86 24.96 -18.58
C ASP A 460 -9.27 24.39 -18.47
N THR A 461 -9.52 23.61 -17.41
CA THR A 461 -10.72 22.80 -17.26
C THR A 461 -11.30 23.01 -15.87
N ALA A 462 -12.57 23.40 -15.80
CA ALA A 462 -13.32 23.47 -14.58
C ALA A 462 -14.13 22.17 -14.37
N TYR A 463 -13.91 21.50 -13.25
CA TYR A 463 -14.77 20.42 -12.80
C TYR A 463 -16.06 20.99 -12.21
N VAL A 464 -17.21 20.49 -12.63
CA VAL A 464 -18.53 20.91 -12.14
C VAL A 464 -19.23 19.77 -11.40
N SER A 465 -19.17 18.57 -11.96
CA SER A 465 -19.81 17.39 -11.37
C SER A 465 -19.22 16.11 -11.98
N PRO A 466 -19.53 14.94 -11.45
CA PRO A 466 -19.12 13.66 -12.05
C PRO A 466 -19.57 13.45 -13.50
N ASN A 467 -20.47 14.31 -13.99
CA ASN A 467 -21.00 14.22 -15.34
C ASN A 467 -20.69 15.44 -16.22
N MET A 468 -20.00 16.46 -15.69
CA MET A 468 -19.79 17.70 -16.42
C MET A 468 -18.45 18.37 -16.10
N LEU A 469 -17.70 18.66 -17.17
CA LEU A 469 -16.56 19.58 -17.16
C LEU A 469 -16.89 20.80 -18.03
N VAL A 470 -16.19 21.90 -17.79
CA VAL A 470 -16.32 23.14 -18.56
C VAL A 470 -14.96 23.59 -19.05
N ILE A 471 -14.89 23.97 -20.33
CA ILE A 471 -13.75 24.68 -20.91
C ILE A 471 -14.24 25.97 -21.60
N SER A 472 -13.38 26.99 -21.69
CA SER A 472 -13.71 28.25 -22.37
C SER A 472 -12.49 28.92 -23.00
N GLY A 473 -12.70 29.88 -23.89
CA GLY A 473 -11.66 30.76 -24.43
C GLY A 473 -11.11 30.40 -25.80
N THR A 474 -11.60 29.34 -26.47
CA THR A 474 -11.20 29.00 -27.84
C THR A 474 -12.38 28.47 -28.65
N GLU A 475 -12.51 28.92 -29.87
CA GLU A 475 -13.45 28.34 -30.85
C GLU A 475 -12.98 26.94 -31.26
N LEU A 476 -13.82 25.92 -31.07
CA LEU A 476 -13.55 24.58 -31.56
C LEU A 476 -14.03 24.46 -33.01
N SER A 477 -13.19 23.92 -33.85
CA SER A 477 -13.50 23.53 -35.22
C SER A 477 -13.90 22.07 -35.28
N ASP A 478 -14.70 21.69 -36.31
CA ASP A 478 -15.00 20.29 -36.56
C ASP A 478 -13.69 19.48 -36.71
N PHE A 479 -13.64 18.33 -36.03
CA PHE A 479 -12.49 17.42 -35.94
C PHE A 479 -11.38 17.85 -35.00
N ASP A 480 -11.52 18.90 -34.19
CA ASP A 480 -10.62 19.11 -33.05
C ASP A 480 -10.66 17.90 -32.12
N ARG A 481 -9.49 17.45 -31.72
CA ARG A 481 -9.33 16.25 -30.90
C ARG A 481 -9.30 16.62 -29.44
N LEU A 482 -10.32 16.17 -28.70
CA LEU A 482 -10.36 16.29 -27.25
C LEU A 482 -10.01 14.98 -26.56
N ALA A 483 -9.36 15.09 -25.42
CA ALA A 483 -9.17 13.99 -24.50
C ALA A 483 -9.51 14.46 -23.10
N VAL A 484 -10.23 13.66 -22.33
CA VAL A 484 -10.34 13.82 -20.88
C VAL A 484 -9.33 12.89 -20.22
N VAL A 485 -8.49 13.45 -19.36
CA VAL A 485 -7.36 12.75 -18.73
C VAL A 485 -7.48 12.92 -17.22
N GLN A 486 -7.48 11.81 -16.48
CA GLN A 486 -7.37 11.83 -15.02
C GLN A 486 -5.93 12.16 -14.66
N ARG A 487 -5.71 13.23 -13.90
CA ARG A 487 -4.37 13.75 -13.61
C ARG A 487 -4.30 14.37 -12.22
N SER A 488 -3.27 14.05 -11.45
CA SER A 488 -3.00 14.75 -10.19
C SER A 488 -2.64 16.21 -10.41
N ASN A 489 -3.23 17.09 -9.62
CA ASN A 489 -3.00 18.55 -9.65
C ASN A 489 -1.90 19.01 -8.68
N SER A 490 -1.32 18.11 -7.89
CA SER A 490 -0.30 18.46 -6.89
C SER A 490 0.98 18.99 -7.53
N SER A 491 1.38 20.20 -7.16
CA SER A 491 2.60 20.83 -7.66
C SER A 491 3.88 20.14 -7.18
N THR A 492 3.84 19.51 -6.01
CA THR A 492 4.95 18.74 -5.43
C THR A 492 5.09 17.37 -6.05
N ARG A 493 4.02 16.82 -6.59
CA ARG A 493 3.92 15.46 -7.12
C ARG A 493 4.17 15.38 -8.62
N LYS A 494 4.07 16.51 -9.35
CA LYS A 494 4.36 16.58 -10.81
C LYS A 494 5.75 16.06 -11.20
N ALA A 495 6.74 16.15 -10.32
CA ALA A 495 8.08 15.64 -10.56
C ALA A 495 8.18 14.09 -10.42
N LEU A 496 7.24 13.47 -9.72
CA LEU A 496 7.20 12.02 -9.47
C LEU A 496 6.22 11.32 -10.42
N SER A 497 5.18 12.01 -10.89
CA SER A 497 4.23 11.50 -11.87
C SER A 497 4.76 11.70 -13.28
N LYS A 498 5.34 10.67 -13.86
CA LYS A 498 5.38 10.57 -15.32
C LYS A 498 3.95 10.35 -15.76
N SER A 499 3.33 11.41 -16.31
CA SER A 499 2.00 11.48 -16.90
C SER A 499 1.15 10.20 -16.75
N PHE A 500 0.22 10.24 -15.81
CA PHE A 500 -0.87 9.30 -15.78
C PHE A 500 -1.83 9.65 -16.91
N ASP A 501 -1.68 9.01 -18.06
CA ASP A 501 -2.48 9.31 -19.25
C ASP A 501 -3.43 8.15 -19.57
N ARG A 502 -4.48 7.98 -18.78
CA ARG A 502 -5.65 7.26 -19.28
C ARG A 502 -6.63 8.27 -19.85
N ALA A 503 -6.52 8.52 -21.13
CA ALA A 503 -7.34 9.49 -21.84
C ALA A 503 -8.52 8.81 -22.53
N VAL A 504 -9.69 9.39 -22.40
CA VAL A 504 -10.84 9.12 -23.26
C VAL A 504 -10.84 10.17 -24.36
N TYR A 505 -10.88 9.74 -25.61
CA TYR A 505 -10.77 10.63 -26.77
C TYR A 505 -12.10 10.81 -27.49
N ALA A 506 -12.39 12.03 -27.92
CA ALA A 506 -13.46 12.33 -28.86
C ALA A 506 -13.00 13.34 -29.90
N LEU A 507 -13.67 13.33 -31.05
CA LEU A 507 -13.56 14.41 -32.05
C LEU A 507 -14.73 15.36 -31.80
N TYR A 508 -14.46 16.67 -31.82
CA TYR A 508 -15.51 17.66 -31.80
C TYR A 508 -16.31 17.58 -33.12
N ASP A 509 -17.61 17.54 -33.01
CA ASP A 509 -18.55 17.62 -34.12
C ASP A 509 -19.64 18.60 -33.71
N SER A 510 -19.78 19.69 -34.48
CA SER A 510 -20.80 20.71 -34.27
C SER A 510 -22.24 20.16 -34.28
N GLN A 511 -22.44 18.95 -34.81
CA GLN A 511 -23.71 18.22 -34.79
C GLN A 511 -23.89 17.25 -33.60
N TRP A 512 -22.99 17.25 -32.59
CA TRP A 512 -23.13 16.50 -31.34
C TRP A 512 -22.97 14.98 -31.44
N LYS A 513 -22.11 14.50 -32.29
CA LYS A 513 -21.80 13.07 -32.34
C LYS A 513 -20.45 12.80 -31.70
N VAL A 514 -20.49 12.13 -30.57
CA VAL A 514 -19.30 11.54 -29.94
C VAL A 514 -19.03 10.21 -30.63
N ASN A 515 -17.85 10.07 -31.21
CA ASN A 515 -17.32 8.77 -31.63
C ASN A 515 -16.34 8.25 -30.57
N SER A 516 -16.83 7.47 -29.60
CA SER A 516 -15.98 6.69 -28.71
C SER A 516 -15.27 5.60 -29.51
N ARG A 517 -13.96 5.57 -29.46
CA ARG A 517 -13.16 4.44 -29.91
C ARG A 517 -12.42 3.81 -28.76
#